data_d2d34338db4b395e7e7f933e2de5f6e4
#
_entry.id   d2d34338db4b395e7e7f933e2de5f6e4
#
_cell.length_a   1.000
_cell.length_b   1.000
_cell.length_c   1.000
_cell.angle_alpha   90.00
_cell.angle_beta   90.00
_cell.angle_gamma   90.00
#
_symmetry.space_group_name_H-M   'P 1'
#
loop_
_entity.id
_entity.type
_entity.pdbx_description
1 polymer ?
#
loop_
_entity_poly.entity_id
_entity_poly.type
_entity_poly.pdbx_seq_one_letter_code
_entity_poly.pdbx_strand_id
1 'polypeptide(L)'
;MAGNALLLDTNIFIDYLKGVAPACALIDFPQFDIYYSSWSRKELLAKPALMESERREIEVLLSRCRMAAVDDAVAEEYWILLKKYESRELRQADAVIAATASRKNLPLVTRNQKHFHFIAEIELAPVYQS
;
A
#
# COMPACT_ATOMS: atom_id res chain seq x y z
N MET A 1 14.47 -11.96 -8.54
CA MET A 1 15.25 -10.92 -7.85
C MET A 1 14.34 -10.07 -6.99
N ALA A 2 14.77 -9.91 -5.77
CA ALA A 2 13.98 -9.11 -4.80
C ALA A 2 13.81 -7.65 -5.24
N GLY A 3 14.69 -7.13 -6.12
CA GLY A 3 14.67 -5.73 -6.53
C GLY A 3 13.47 -5.29 -7.35
N ASN A 4 12.64 -6.22 -7.79
CA ASN A 4 11.49 -5.89 -8.65
C ASN A 4 10.15 -5.90 -7.91
N ALA A 5 10.14 -6.11 -6.61
CA ALA A 5 8.89 -6.14 -5.85
C ALA A 5 8.60 -4.77 -5.27
N LEU A 6 7.34 -4.35 -5.32
CA LEU A 6 6.88 -3.07 -4.77
C LEU A 6 5.59 -3.27 -3.99
N LEU A 7 5.45 -2.56 -2.88
CA LEU A 7 4.19 -2.47 -2.14
C LEU A 7 3.53 -1.15 -2.52
N LEU A 8 2.31 -1.20 -2.99
CA LEU A 8 1.55 0.02 -3.31
C LEU A 8 0.64 0.37 -2.16
N ASP A 9 0.68 1.64 -1.75
CA ASP A 9 -0.29 2.18 -0.79
C ASP A 9 -1.68 2.20 -1.41
N THR A 10 -2.70 2.22 -0.58
CA THR A 10 -4.10 2.21 -1.02
C THR A 10 -4.40 3.32 -2.03
N ASN A 11 -3.82 4.52 -1.85
CA ASN A 11 -4.09 5.64 -2.75
C ASN A 11 -3.67 5.38 -4.21
N ILE A 12 -2.68 4.52 -4.43
CA ILE A 12 -2.26 4.15 -5.79
C ILE A 12 -3.34 3.29 -6.47
N PHE A 13 -3.93 2.36 -5.71
CA PHE A 13 -5.03 1.55 -6.24
C PHE A 13 -6.27 2.40 -6.52
N ILE A 14 -6.56 3.37 -5.65
CA ILE A 14 -7.65 4.32 -5.87
C ILE A 14 -7.42 5.10 -7.17
N ASP A 15 -6.19 5.58 -7.39
CA ASP A 15 -5.84 6.27 -8.63
C ASP A 15 -6.06 5.38 -9.85
N TYR A 16 -5.66 4.12 -9.76
CA TYR A 16 -5.89 3.17 -10.85
C TYR A 16 -7.38 3.06 -11.18
N LEU A 17 -8.21 2.91 -10.16
CA LEU A 17 -9.66 2.77 -10.35
C LEU A 17 -10.29 4.05 -10.92
N LYS A 18 -9.67 5.20 -10.69
CA LYS A 18 -10.10 6.48 -11.27
C LYS A 18 -9.55 6.71 -12.68
N GLY A 19 -8.72 5.80 -13.19
CA GLY A 19 -8.14 5.93 -14.51
C GLY A 19 -6.95 6.88 -14.63
N VAL A 20 -6.27 7.16 -13.51
CA VAL A 20 -5.07 8.02 -13.50
C VAL A 20 -3.97 7.29 -14.26
N ALA A 21 -3.52 7.88 -15.37
CA ALA A 21 -2.65 7.20 -16.35
C ALA A 21 -1.35 6.62 -15.73
N PRO A 22 -0.58 7.36 -14.91
CA PRO A 22 0.64 6.76 -14.33
C PRO A 22 0.36 5.56 -13.41
N ALA A 23 -0.76 5.57 -12.68
CA ALA A 23 -1.14 4.43 -11.84
C ALA A 23 -1.50 3.23 -12.71
N CYS A 24 -2.23 3.48 -13.79
CA CYS A 24 -2.59 2.42 -14.75
C CYS A 24 -1.34 1.82 -15.39
N ALA A 25 -0.38 2.66 -15.77
CA ALA A 25 0.86 2.19 -16.39
C ALA A 25 1.66 1.34 -15.42
N LEU A 26 1.71 1.73 -14.14
CA LEU A 26 2.46 1.00 -13.14
C LEU A 26 1.92 -0.42 -12.93
N ILE A 27 0.61 -0.58 -12.99
CA ILE A 27 -0.05 -1.87 -12.72
C ILE A 27 -0.25 -2.67 -14.00
N ASP A 28 -0.66 -2.03 -15.09
CA ASP A 28 -1.00 -2.73 -16.35
C ASP A 28 0.22 -3.18 -17.14
N PHE A 29 1.35 -2.51 -16.98
CA PHE A 29 2.59 -2.85 -17.68
C PHE A 29 3.66 -3.23 -16.66
N PRO A 30 3.50 -4.38 -16.00
CA PRO A 30 4.28 -4.68 -14.81
C PRO A 30 5.74 -5.01 -15.14
N GLN A 31 6.62 -4.05 -14.86
CA GLN A 31 8.04 -4.31 -14.74
C GLN A 31 8.36 -4.80 -13.32
N PHE A 32 7.35 -4.77 -12.44
CA PHE A 32 7.50 -5.07 -11.03
C PHE A 32 6.46 -6.09 -10.59
N ASP A 33 6.81 -6.85 -9.56
CA ASP A 33 5.84 -7.66 -8.82
C ASP A 33 5.11 -6.72 -7.86
N ILE A 34 3.85 -6.49 -8.12
CA ILE A 34 3.05 -5.55 -7.33
C ILE A 34 2.39 -6.28 -6.17
N TYR A 35 2.60 -5.72 -4.97
CA TYR A 35 2.00 -6.23 -3.75
C TYR A 35 1.02 -5.21 -3.19
N TYR A 36 0.00 -5.69 -2.51
CA TYR A 36 -0.89 -4.85 -1.70
C TYR A 36 -0.96 -5.45 -0.29
N SER A 37 -1.10 -4.58 0.72
CA SER A 37 -1.37 -5.04 2.08
C SER A 37 -2.80 -5.55 2.16
N SER A 38 -3.02 -6.62 2.92
CA SER A 38 -4.38 -7.08 3.18
C SER A 38 -5.25 -5.98 3.82
N TRP A 39 -4.62 -5.01 4.49
CA TRP A 39 -5.30 -3.82 5.00
C TRP A 39 -5.88 -2.96 3.87
N SER A 40 -5.13 -2.79 2.77
CA SER A 40 -5.61 -2.01 1.63
C SER A 40 -6.87 -2.62 1.01
N ARG A 41 -6.95 -3.94 0.95
CA ARG A 41 -8.16 -4.60 0.48
C ARG A 41 -9.35 -4.23 1.36
N LYS A 42 -9.17 -4.25 2.67
CA LYS A 42 -10.24 -3.84 3.60
C LYS A 42 -10.65 -2.40 3.37
N GLU A 43 -9.68 -1.49 3.22
CA GLU A 43 -9.99 -0.08 2.98
C GLU A 43 -10.77 0.12 1.68
N LEU A 44 -10.36 -0.54 0.61
CA LEU A 44 -11.04 -0.40 -0.68
C LEU A 44 -12.47 -0.91 -0.63
N LEU A 45 -12.70 -2.00 0.09
CA LEU A 45 -14.04 -2.61 0.19
C LEU A 45 -14.91 -1.96 1.26
N ALA A 46 -14.36 -1.07 2.09
CA ALA A 46 -15.10 -0.41 3.16
C ALA A 46 -15.83 0.85 2.71
N LYS A 47 -15.75 1.22 1.44
CA LYS A 47 -16.39 2.40 0.90
C LYS A 47 -17.90 2.36 1.17
N PRO A 48 -18.49 3.41 1.77
CA PRO A 48 -19.94 3.46 1.98
C PRO A 48 -20.69 3.35 0.64
N ALA A 49 -21.78 2.59 0.64
CA ALA A 49 -22.60 2.37 -0.55
C ALA A 49 -21.83 1.78 -1.73
N LEU A 50 -20.87 0.89 -1.44
CA LEU A 50 -20.08 0.21 -2.47
C LEU A 50 -21.01 -0.60 -3.36
N MET A 51 -21.00 -0.29 -4.67
CA MET A 51 -21.80 -1.03 -5.64
C MET A 51 -21.14 -2.36 -5.98
N GLU A 52 -21.95 -3.33 -6.41
CA GLU A 52 -21.44 -4.65 -6.80
C GLU A 52 -20.44 -4.55 -7.94
N SER A 53 -20.67 -3.65 -8.90
CA SER A 53 -19.73 -3.41 -10.00
C SER A 53 -18.39 -2.89 -9.50
N GLU A 54 -18.41 -2.00 -8.49
CA GLU A 54 -17.19 -1.47 -7.89
C GLU A 54 -16.44 -2.56 -7.13
N ARG A 55 -17.16 -3.38 -6.37
CA ARG A 55 -16.55 -4.52 -5.67
C ARG A 55 -15.85 -5.44 -6.64
N ARG A 56 -16.48 -5.73 -7.76
CA ARG A 56 -15.92 -6.63 -8.77
C ARG A 56 -14.66 -6.04 -9.39
N GLU A 57 -14.66 -4.74 -9.68
CA GLU A 57 -13.47 -4.07 -10.20
C GLU A 57 -12.30 -4.16 -9.24
N ILE A 58 -12.57 -3.94 -7.95
CA ILE A 58 -11.53 -4.04 -6.91
C ILE A 58 -10.98 -5.46 -6.84
N GLU A 59 -11.85 -6.47 -6.82
CA GLU A 59 -11.41 -7.86 -6.73
C GLU A 59 -10.60 -8.28 -7.96
N VAL A 60 -11.01 -7.86 -9.15
CA VAL A 60 -10.27 -8.15 -10.39
C VAL A 60 -8.89 -7.49 -10.33
N LEU A 61 -8.85 -6.22 -9.92
CA LEU A 61 -7.58 -5.49 -9.81
C LEU A 61 -6.62 -6.20 -8.85
N LEU A 62 -7.07 -6.53 -7.66
CA LEU A 62 -6.23 -7.15 -6.64
C LEU A 62 -5.83 -8.58 -7.02
N SER A 63 -6.65 -9.28 -7.82
CA SER A 63 -6.30 -10.62 -8.28
C SER A 63 -5.08 -10.64 -9.20
N ARG A 64 -4.73 -9.49 -9.78
CA ARG A 64 -3.56 -9.32 -10.64
C ARG A 64 -2.30 -8.98 -9.84
N CYS A 65 -2.44 -8.80 -8.54
CA CYS A 65 -1.36 -8.42 -7.64
C CYS A 65 -1.17 -9.52 -6.59
N ARG A 66 -0.08 -9.41 -5.82
CA ARG A 66 0.20 -10.34 -4.74
C ARG A 66 -0.19 -9.72 -3.42
N MET A 67 -0.78 -10.49 -2.52
CA MET A 67 -1.16 -10.00 -1.20
C MET A 67 0.00 -10.15 -0.21
N ALA A 68 0.33 -9.07 0.48
CA ALA A 68 1.20 -9.09 1.64
C ALA A 68 0.30 -9.10 2.88
N ALA A 69 0.23 -10.23 3.56
CA ALA A 69 -0.68 -10.39 4.69
C ALA A 69 -0.23 -9.59 5.90
N VAL A 70 -1.18 -9.01 6.63
CA VAL A 70 -0.94 -8.45 7.95
C VAL A 70 -0.95 -9.63 8.92
N ASP A 71 0.19 -10.30 8.99
CA ASP A 71 0.39 -11.45 9.88
C ASP A 71 0.92 -10.99 11.24
N ASP A 72 1.28 -11.95 12.11
CA ASP A 72 1.74 -11.62 13.47
C ASP A 72 3.00 -10.74 13.46
N ALA A 73 3.92 -10.97 12.53
CA ALA A 73 5.14 -10.17 12.43
C ALA A 73 4.82 -8.73 12.04
N VAL A 74 3.92 -8.53 11.09
CA VAL A 74 3.47 -7.19 10.69
C VAL A 74 2.72 -6.52 11.83
N ALA A 75 1.86 -7.25 12.53
CA ALA A 75 1.12 -6.70 13.66
C ALA A 75 2.07 -6.24 14.77
N GLU A 76 3.12 -7.01 15.05
CA GLU A 76 4.13 -6.62 16.02
C GLU A 76 4.83 -5.33 15.60
N GLU A 77 5.25 -5.24 14.34
CA GLU A 77 5.91 -4.06 13.81
C GLU A 77 5.00 -2.83 13.87
N TYR A 78 3.72 -3.02 13.58
CA TYR A 78 2.71 -1.97 13.67
C TYR A 78 2.75 -1.28 15.05
N TRP A 79 2.71 -2.07 16.12
CA TRP A 79 2.75 -1.52 17.48
C TRP A 79 4.08 -0.87 17.81
N ILE A 80 5.18 -1.44 17.33
CA ILE A 80 6.52 -0.87 17.50
C ILE A 80 6.60 0.52 16.84
N LEU A 81 6.12 0.62 15.59
CA LEU A 81 6.17 1.88 14.84
C LEU A 81 5.27 2.95 15.45
N LEU A 82 4.06 2.57 15.87
CA LEU A 82 3.15 3.53 16.52
C LEU A 82 3.79 4.15 17.76
N LYS A 83 4.44 3.33 18.56
CA LYS A 83 5.08 3.83 19.78
C LYS A 83 6.31 4.67 19.44
N LYS A 84 7.15 4.19 18.54
CA LYS A 84 8.40 4.88 18.18
C LYS A 84 8.15 6.26 17.59
N TYR A 85 7.12 6.39 16.76
CA TYR A 85 6.83 7.62 16.02
C TYR A 85 5.59 8.37 16.53
N GLU A 86 5.24 8.15 17.79
CA GLU A 86 4.05 8.77 18.39
C GLU A 86 4.15 10.31 18.38
N SER A 87 5.35 10.86 18.57
CA SER A 87 5.56 12.31 18.51
C SER A 87 5.46 12.88 17.09
N ARG A 88 5.51 12.02 16.07
CA ARG A 88 5.37 12.42 14.67
C ARG A 88 3.93 12.22 14.17
N GLU A 89 3.03 11.86 15.07
CA GLU A 89 1.60 11.68 14.78
C GLU A 89 1.35 10.67 13.67
N LEU A 90 2.09 9.55 13.71
CA LEU A 90 1.89 8.48 12.73
C LEU A 90 0.47 7.92 12.85
N ARG A 91 -0.28 7.97 11.75
CA ARG A 91 -1.65 7.47 11.71
C ARG A 91 -1.67 5.95 11.72
N GLN A 92 -2.73 5.38 12.29
CA GLN A 92 -2.86 3.92 12.37
C GLN A 92 -2.85 3.25 10.99
N ALA A 93 -3.58 3.81 10.02
CA ALA A 93 -3.61 3.27 8.67
C ALA A 93 -2.22 3.28 8.02
N ASP A 94 -1.47 4.38 8.21
CA ASP A 94 -0.13 4.50 7.67
C ASP A 94 0.84 3.55 8.38
N ALA A 95 0.64 3.34 9.67
CA ALA A 95 1.47 2.43 10.44
C ALA A 95 1.33 0.98 9.96
N VAL A 96 0.12 0.56 9.60
CA VAL A 96 -0.09 -0.80 9.05
C VAL A 96 0.65 -0.96 7.73
N ILE A 97 0.56 0.03 6.85
CA ILE A 97 1.25 0.00 5.56
C ILE A 97 2.77 -0.02 5.76
N ALA A 98 3.27 0.87 6.63
CA ALA A 98 4.70 0.92 6.92
C ALA A 98 5.21 -0.38 7.54
N ALA A 99 4.44 -0.97 8.46
CA ALA A 99 4.79 -2.24 9.07
C ALA A 99 4.86 -3.36 8.05
N THR A 100 3.94 -3.35 7.08
CA THR A 100 3.94 -4.33 5.99
C THR A 100 5.21 -4.17 5.14
N ALA A 101 5.51 -2.93 4.75
CA ALA A 101 6.71 -2.64 3.95
C ALA A 101 7.98 -3.08 4.68
N SER A 102 8.06 -2.77 5.97
CA SER A 102 9.24 -3.10 6.79
C SER A 102 9.44 -4.60 6.92
N ARG A 103 8.42 -5.32 7.37
CA ARG A 103 8.58 -6.76 7.66
C ARG A 103 8.63 -7.62 6.41
N LYS A 104 8.05 -7.17 5.31
CA LYS A 104 8.09 -7.92 4.04
C LYS A 104 9.23 -7.45 3.14
N ASN A 105 10.03 -6.47 3.58
CA ASN A 105 11.15 -5.91 2.82
C ASN A 105 10.73 -5.44 1.42
N LEU A 106 9.63 -4.69 1.37
CA LEU A 106 9.08 -4.17 0.12
C LEU A 106 9.23 -2.65 0.08
N PRO A 107 9.87 -2.08 -0.95
CA PRO A 107 9.83 -0.63 -1.14
C PRO A 107 8.38 -0.17 -1.30
N LEU A 108 8.04 0.95 -0.69
CA LEU A 108 6.67 1.47 -0.67
C LEU A 108 6.50 2.55 -1.72
N VAL A 109 5.44 2.43 -2.53
CA VAL A 109 5.01 3.47 -3.46
C VAL A 109 3.77 4.13 -2.86
N THR A 110 3.87 5.42 -2.56
CA THR A 110 2.76 6.20 -2.00
C THR A 110 2.86 7.64 -2.50
N ARG A 111 1.71 8.28 -2.73
CA ARG A 111 1.68 9.70 -3.02
C ARG A 111 1.75 10.56 -1.76
N ASN A 112 1.51 9.97 -0.60
CA ASN A 112 1.54 10.67 0.69
C ASN A 112 2.91 10.56 1.35
N GLN A 113 3.96 10.92 0.64
CA GLN A 113 5.33 10.72 1.13
C GLN A 113 5.61 11.43 2.46
N LYS A 114 4.94 12.55 2.71
CA LYS A 114 5.06 13.27 3.99
C LYS A 114 4.67 12.42 5.19
N HIS A 115 3.74 11.47 4.99
CA HIS A 115 3.26 10.61 6.06
C HIS A 115 4.23 9.47 6.38
N PHE A 116 5.21 9.22 5.52
CA PHE A 116 6.09 8.06 5.63
C PHE A 116 7.58 8.39 5.66
N HIS A 117 7.99 9.57 5.16
CA HIS A 117 9.42 9.86 4.93
C HIS A 117 10.26 9.82 6.21
N PHE A 118 9.66 10.02 7.37
CA PHE A 118 10.38 10.02 8.65
C PHE A 118 10.58 8.61 9.23
N ILE A 119 9.98 7.59 8.61
CA ILE A 119 10.03 6.21 9.10
C ILE A 119 11.30 5.54 8.57
N ALA A 120 12.29 5.37 9.46
CA ALA A 120 13.61 4.85 9.06
C ALA A 120 13.57 3.39 8.61
N GLU A 121 12.56 2.64 9.04
CA GLU A 121 12.47 1.21 8.79
C GLU A 121 12.03 0.84 7.38
N ILE A 122 11.58 1.81 6.59
CA ILE A 122 11.06 1.56 5.24
C ILE A 122 11.87 2.28 4.18
N GLU A 123 11.74 1.80 2.95
CA GLU A 123 12.29 2.47 1.77
C GLU A 123 11.12 3.00 0.94
N LEU A 124 11.19 4.28 0.55
CA LEU A 124 10.19 4.87 -0.35
C LEU A 124 10.70 4.77 -1.78
N ALA A 125 9.89 4.18 -2.65
CA ALA A 125 10.19 4.14 -4.07
C ALA A 125 9.71 5.43 -4.74
N PRO A 126 10.27 5.80 -5.89
CA PRO A 126 9.79 6.97 -6.64
C PRO A 126 8.32 6.83 -7.00
N VAL A 127 7.60 7.95 -7.00
CA VAL A 127 6.18 7.97 -7.32
C VAL A 127 5.89 9.14 -8.27
N TYR A 128 4.86 8.97 -9.08
CA TYR A 128 4.40 10.02 -9.97
C TYR A 128 3.76 11.17 -9.20
N GLN A 129 3.75 12.32 -9.82
CA GLN A 129 3.04 13.50 -9.32
C GLN A 129 1.62 13.49 -9.91
N SER A 130 0.65 13.81 -9.10
CA SER A 130 -0.73 13.90 -9.59
C SER A 130 -1.19 15.34 -9.71
#